data_63435dd11321e6bcba50d53e2b46a72d
#
_entry.id   63435dd11321e6bcba50d53e2b46a72d
#
_cell.length_a   1.000
_cell.length_b   1.000
_cell.length_c   1.000
_cell.angle_alpha   90.00
_cell.angle_beta   90.00
_cell.angle_gamma   90.00
#
_symmetry.space_group_name_H-M   'P 1'
#
loop_
_entity.id
_entity.type
_entity.pdbx_description
1 polymer ?
#
loop_
_entity_poly.entity_id
_entity_poly.type
_entity_poly.pdbx_seq_one_letter_code
_entity_poly.pdbx_strand_id
1 'polypeptide(L)'
;MKDHTDKKLAEIARQDDHISYKKVGHIPKRGFWHWFFGRPLASADADHQTIGKAVGLAVFASDALSSTAYATQEILVILALAGMGALQLSVPLSFVIVALLIIVTVSYEQIIHAYPNGGGAYIVARENLGEWPALVAAASLLMDYVLTVAVSTSSGVAQLVSAVPVLLPFQIEIALVMVSLI
;
A
#
# COMPACT_ATOMS: atom_id res chain seq x y z
N MET A 1 31.04 -9.46 44.43
CA MET A 1 30.46 -9.69 43.08
C MET A 1 29.20 -8.87 42.84
N LYS A 2 28.36 -8.56 43.80
CA LYS A 2 27.20 -7.69 43.70
C LYS A 2 27.53 -6.21 43.43
N ASP A 3 28.57 -5.67 44.06
CA ASP A 3 28.97 -4.27 43.98
C ASP A 3 29.42 -3.81 42.56
N HIS A 4 29.96 -4.74 41.77
CA HIS A 4 30.39 -4.41 40.38
C HIS A 4 29.23 -4.35 39.38
N THR A 5 28.15 -5.08 39.69
CA THR A 5 26.95 -5.09 38.85
C THR A 5 26.12 -3.82 39.08
N ASP A 6 26.03 -3.39 40.34
CA ASP A 6 25.27 -2.18 40.69
C ASP A 6 25.97 -0.91 40.18
N LYS A 7 27.31 -0.88 40.12
CA LYS A 7 28.06 0.23 39.50
C LYS A 7 27.85 0.31 37.99
N LYS A 8 27.85 -0.83 37.29
CA LYS A 8 27.56 -0.87 35.86
C LYS A 8 26.15 -0.46 35.53
N LEU A 9 25.15 -0.86 36.31
CA LEU A 9 23.76 -0.44 36.12
C LEU A 9 23.57 1.05 36.37
N ALA A 10 24.27 1.62 37.37
CA ALA A 10 24.25 3.06 37.62
C ALA A 10 24.96 3.87 36.51
N GLU A 11 25.97 3.31 35.86
CA GLU A 11 26.69 3.92 34.76
C GLU A 11 25.86 3.90 33.47
N ILE A 12 25.17 2.79 33.21
CA ILE A 12 24.20 2.69 32.09
C ILE A 12 23.03 3.64 32.28
N ALA A 13 22.45 3.73 33.48
CA ALA A 13 21.38 4.66 33.80
C ALA A 13 21.81 6.14 33.67
N ARG A 14 23.07 6.46 33.94
CA ARG A 14 23.64 7.80 33.70
C ARG A 14 23.88 8.12 32.23
N GLN A 15 24.14 7.09 31.42
CA GLN A 15 24.35 7.25 29.98
C GLN A 15 23.04 7.52 29.26
N ASP A 16 21.92 6.98 29.74
CA ASP A 16 20.58 7.27 29.20
C ASP A 16 20.10 8.69 29.50
N ASP A 17 20.58 9.32 30.59
CA ASP A 17 20.24 10.71 30.94
C ASP A 17 20.91 11.76 30.02
N HIS A 18 21.90 11.36 29.21
CA HIS A 18 22.57 12.23 28.24
C HIS A 18 21.98 12.20 26.83
N ILE A 19 20.93 11.41 26.58
CA ILE A 19 20.12 11.57 25.38
C ILE A 19 19.25 12.83 25.56
N SER A 20 19.89 13.99 25.46
CA SER A 20 19.18 15.25 25.39
C SER A 20 18.39 15.26 24.09
N TYR A 21 17.10 14.99 24.18
CA TYR A 21 16.16 15.28 23.10
C TYR A 21 16.32 16.77 22.78
N LYS A 22 17.06 17.07 21.73
CA LYS A 22 17.21 18.43 21.23
C LYS A 22 15.79 18.88 20.86
N LYS A 23 15.13 19.62 21.78
CA LYS A 23 13.85 20.28 21.49
C LYS A 23 14.10 21.11 20.25
N VAL A 24 13.59 20.63 19.10
CA VAL A 24 13.61 21.38 17.86
C VAL A 24 12.69 22.58 18.08
N GLY A 25 13.29 23.70 18.53
CA GLY A 25 12.60 24.93 18.91
C GLY A 25 12.08 25.74 17.74
N HIS A 26 12.02 25.16 16.54
CA HIS A 26 11.46 25.84 15.39
C HIS A 26 10.15 25.17 14.99
N ILE A 27 9.07 25.59 15.64
CA ILE A 27 7.71 25.27 15.15
C ILE A 27 7.46 26.24 13.99
N PRO A 28 7.46 25.80 12.74
CA PRO A 28 7.16 26.67 11.61
C PRO A 28 5.73 27.22 11.79
N LYS A 29 5.57 28.53 11.51
CA LYS A 29 4.27 29.21 11.61
C LYS A 29 3.24 28.47 10.76
N ARG A 30 2.02 28.34 11.27
CA ARG A 30 0.87 27.70 10.58
C ARG A 30 0.60 28.42 9.26
N GLY A 31 1.10 27.89 8.15
CA GLY A 31 0.79 28.31 6.79
C GLY A 31 -0.31 27.41 6.20
N PHE A 32 -0.96 27.87 5.14
CA PHE A 32 -1.95 27.10 4.37
C PHE A 32 -1.44 25.70 3.99
N TRP A 33 -0.17 25.60 3.62
CA TRP A 33 0.50 24.34 3.28
C TRP A 33 0.58 23.35 4.45
N HIS A 34 0.66 23.83 5.70
CA HIS A 34 0.66 22.99 6.90
C HIS A 34 -0.70 22.33 7.17
N TRP A 35 -1.76 23.00 6.74
CA TRP A 35 -3.10 22.44 6.83
C TRP A 35 -3.34 21.35 5.80
N PHE A 36 -2.72 21.47 4.62
CA PHE A 36 -2.91 20.52 3.50
C PHE A 36 -1.98 19.29 3.60
N PHE A 37 -0.70 19.49 3.93
CA PHE A 37 0.30 18.42 3.99
C PHE A 37 0.61 17.90 5.40
N GLY A 38 0.00 18.46 6.44
CA GLY A 38 0.28 18.07 7.81
C GLY A 38 1.66 18.56 8.32
N ARG A 39 2.10 18.03 9.44
CA ARG A 39 3.41 18.33 10.02
C ARG A 39 4.44 17.34 9.49
N PRO A 40 5.63 17.80 9.06
CA PRO A 40 6.72 16.88 8.79
C PRO A 40 7.08 16.14 10.08
N LEU A 41 7.10 14.82 10.01
CA LEU A 41 7.50 13.94 11.11
C LEU A 41 9.03 13.91 11.19
N ALA A 42 9.55 13.89 12.41
CA ALA A 42 10.98 13.64 12.60
C ALA A 42 11.28 12.17 12.28
N SER A 43 12.40 11.92 11.61
CA SER A 43 12.79 10.55 11.24
C SER A 43 12.94 9.61 12.45
N ALA A 44 13.19 10.17 13.64
CA ALA A 44 13.25 9.43 14.90
C ALA A 44 11.87 8.93 15.37
N ASP A 45 10.78 9.56 14.94
CA ASP A 45 9.42 9.18 15.32
C ASP A 45 8.81 8.16 14.34
N ALA A 46 9.49 7.86 13.23
CA ALA A 46 8.99 6.97 12.19
C ALA A 46 8.75 5.53 12.69
N ASP A 47 9.61 5.03 13.55
CA ASP A 47 9.55 3.66 14.09
C ASP A 47 8.35 3.45 15.04
N HIS A 48 7.76 4.52 15.56
CA HIS A 48 6.65 4.48 16.51
C HIS A 48 5.31 4.91 15.90
N GLN A 49 5.27 5.23 14.61
CA GLN A 49 4.05 5.64 13.93
C GLN A 49 3.28 4.44 13.40
N THR A 50 2.24 4.06 14.10
CA THR A 50 1.29 3.04 13.62
C THR A 50 0.01 3.72 13.13
N ILE A 51 -0.42 3.35 11.93
CA ILE A 51 -1.72 3.78 11.40
C ILE A 51 -2.82 3.13 12.26
N GLY A 52 -3.76 3.93 12.75
CA GLY A 52 -4.90 3.41 13.51
C GLY A 52 -5.69 2.39 12.69
N LYS A 53 -6.23 1.35 13.34
CA LYS A 53 -6.93 0.24 12.66
C LYS A 53 -8.06 0.70 11.74
N ALA A 54 -8.81 1.74 12.13
CA ALA A 54 -9.91 2.28 11.30
C ALA A 54 -9.39 2.95 10.02
N VAL A 55 -8.31 3.74 10.14
CA VAL A 55 -7.69 4.41 8.98
C VAL A 55 -7.01 3.37 8.09
N GLY A 56 -6.28 2.41 8.67
CA GLY A 56 -5.68 1.31 7.94
C GLY A 56 -6.72 0.50 7.17
N LEU A 57 -7.84 0.14 7.81
CA LEU A 57 -8.93 -0.56 7.15
C LEU A 57 -9.50 0.26 5.98
N ALA A 58 -9.75 1.55 6.17
CA ALA A 58 -10.32 2.41 5.12
C ALA A 58 -9.39 2.52 3.90
N VAL A 59 -8.08 2.68 4.13
CA VAL A 59 -7.08 2.80 3.05
C VAL A 59 -6.91 1.48 2.31
N PHE A 60 -6.66 0.38 3.02
CA PHE A 60 -6.38 -0.92 2.39
C PHE A 60 -7.62 -1.62 1.84
N ALA A 61 -8.80 -1.44 2.47
CA ALA A 61 -10.04 -1.98 1.93
C ALA A 61 -10.48 -1.26 0.65
N SER A 62 -10.18 0.02 0.49
CA SER A 62 -10.48 0.79 -0.71
C SER A 62 -9.79 0.19 -1.95
N ASP A 63 -8.51 -0.19 -1.83
CA ASP A 63 -7.77 -0.83 -2.93
C ASP A 63 -8.37 -2.19 -3.31
N ALA A 64 -8.64 -3.05 -2.32
CA ALA A 64 -9.24 -4.34 -2.55
C ALA A 64 -10.63 -4.26 -3.18
N LEU A 65 -11.47 -3.29 -2.76
CA LEU A 65 -12.81 -3.08 -3.30
C LEU A 65 -12.77 -2.57 -4.74
N SER A 66 -11.91 -1.61 -5.05
CA SER A 66 -11.76 -1.07 -6.40
C SER A 66 -11.27 -2.15 -7.36
N SER A 67 -10.26 -2.93 -6.98
CA SER A 67 -9.72 -4.04 -7.76
C SER A 67 -10.78 -5.10 -8.06
N THR A 68 -11.61 -5.44 -7.07
CA THR A 68 -12.72 -6.40 -7.27
C THR A 68 -13.74 -5.89 -8.27
N ALA A 69 -14.04 -4.60 -8.24
CA ALA A 69 -15.02 -3.99 -9.14
C ALA A 69 -14.52 -3.96 -10.60
N TYR A 70 -13.33 -3.38 -10.86
CA TYR A 70 -12.85 -3.24 -12.24
C TYR A 70 -12.32 -4.54 -12.83
N ALA A 71 -11.73 -5.44 -12.05
CA ALA A 71 -11.20 -6.70 -12.59
C ALA A 71 -12.32 -7.57 -13.19
N THR A 72 -13.46 -7.65 -12.54
CA THR A 72 -14.63 -8.37 -13.05
C THR A 72 -15.13 -7.76 -14.37
N GLN A 73 -15.20 -6.42 -14.45
CA GLN A 73 -15.60 -5.71 -15.65
C GLN A 73 -14.64 -5.96 -16.80
N GLU A 74 -13.34 -5.84 -16.59
CA GLU A 74 -12.32 -6.02 -17.63
C GLU A 74 -12.32 -7.47 -18.17
N ILE A 75 -12.46 -8.47 -17.31
CA ILE A 75 -12.57 -9.87 -17.72
C ILE A 75 -13.80 -10.06 -18.62
N LEU A 76 -14.95 -9.53 -18.22
CA LEU A 76 -16.18 -9.67 -18.99
C LEU A 76 -16.12 -8.95 -20.34
N VAL A 77 -15.47 -7.78 -20.41
CA VAL A 77 -15.24 -7.06 -21.66
C VAL A 77 -14.39 -7.88 -22.62
N ILE A 78 -13.27 -8.44 -22.16
CA ILE A 78 -12.38 -9.28 -22.97
C ILE A 78 -13.12 -10.54 -23.44
N LEU A 79 -13.88 -11.21 -22.57
CA LEU A 79 -14.65 -12.40 -22.92
C LEU A 79 -15.76 -12.07 -23.92
N ALA A 80 -16.42 -10.92 -23.80
CA ALA A 80 -17.43 -10.47 -24.75
C ALA A 80 -16.86 -10.20 -26.14
N LEU A 81 -15.65 -9.61 -26.21
CA LEU A 81 -14.91 -9.41 -27.47
C LEU A 81 -14.51 -10.74 -28.13
N ALA A 82 -14.22 -11.76 -27.33
CA ALA A 82 -13.90 -13.12 -27.83
C ALA A 82 -15.15 -13.89 -28.33
N GLY A 83 -16.35 -13.35 -28.12
CA GLY A 83 -17.61 -13.91 -28.58
C GLY A 83 -18.48 -14.47 -27.46
N MET A 84 -19.78 -14.61 -27.75
CA MET A 84 -20.79 -15.02 -26.76
C MET A 84 -20.48 -16.39 -26.10
N GLY A 85 -19.85 -17.29 -26.79
CA GLY A 85 -19.43 -18.60 -26.24
C GLY A 85 -18.34 -18.49 -25.19
N ALA A 86 -17.48 -17.46 -25.28
CA ALA A 86 -16.40 -17.23 -24.32
C ALA A 86 -16.92 -16.73 -22.96
N LEU A 87 -18.10 -16.13 -22.89
CA LEU A 87 -18.71 -15.70 -21.62
C LEU A 87 -18.94 -16.86 -20.65
N GLN A 88 -19.10 -18.10 -21.14
CA GLN A 88 -19.22 -19.26 -20.28
C GLN A 88 -17.95 -19.54 -19.48
N LEU A 89 -16.79 -19.04 -19.93
CA LEU A 89 -15.51 -19.15 -19.21
C LEU A 89 -15.44 -18.23 -18.01
N SER A 90 -16.35 -17.27 -17.85
CA SER A 90 -16.37 -16.35 -16.70
C SER A 90 -16.51 -17.11 -15.37
N VAL A 91 -17.33 -18.16 -15.33
CA VAL A 91 -17.55 -18.97 -14.12
C VAL A 91 -16.29 -19.73 -13.70
N PRO A 92 -15.65 -20.55 -14.55
CA PRO A 92 -14.42 -21.24 -14.15
C PRO A 92 -13.28 -20.27 -13.86
N LEU A 93 -13.15 -19.16 -14.57
CA LEU A 93 -12.17 -18.13 -14.27
C LEU A 93 -12.39 -17.52 -12.88
N SER A 94 -13.64 -17.24 -12.50
CA SER A 94 -13.98 -16.73 -11.17
C SER A 94 -13.55 -17.71 -10.07
N PHE A 95 -13.75 -19.02 -10.27
CA PHE A 95 -13.28 -20.02 -9.31
C PHE A 95 -11.75 -20.05 -9.18
N VAL A 96 -11.02 -19.92 -10.26
CA VAL A 96 -9.55 -19.84 -10.24
C VAL A 96 -9.10 -18.60 -9.47
N ILE A 97 -9.72 -17.44 -9.71
CA ILE A 97 -9.41 -16.21 -9.01
C ILE A 97 -9.70 -16.32 -7.50
N VAL A 98 -10.86 -16.87 -7.13
CA VAL A 98 -11.21 -17.10 -5.72
C VAL A 98 -10.22 -18.05 -5.05
N ALA A 99 -9.82 -19.13 -5.72
CA ALA A 99 -8.82 -20.04 -5.19
C ALA A 99 -7.46 -19.35 -4.97
N LEU A 100 -7.01 -18.53 -5.92
CA LEU A 100 -5.80 -17.72 -5.77
C LEU A 100 -5.92 -16.74 -4.59
N LEU A 101 -7.05 -16.05 -4.45
CA LEU A 101 -7.26 -15.12 -3.33
C LEU A 101 -7.21 -15.83 -1.98
N ILE A 102 -7.76 -17.03 -1.86
CA ILE A 102 -7.68 -17.84 -0.64
C ILE A 102 -6.23 -18.19 -0.33
N ILE A 103 -5.47 -18.67 -1.32
CA ILE A 103 -4.05 -19.03 -1.15
C ILE A 103 -3.24 -17.80 -0.70
N VAL A 104 -3.44 -16.66 -1.36
CA VAL A 104 -2.76 -15.40 -1.02
C VAL A 104 -3.13 -14.94 0.39
N THR A 105 -4.40 -14.99 0.77
CA THR A 105 -4.86 -14.58 2.10
C THR A 105 -4.23 -15.44 3.19
N VAL A 106 -4.22 -16.77 3.04
CA VAL A 106 -3.58 -17.67 3.99
C VAL A 106 -2.06 -17.43 4.07
N SER A 107 -1.43 -17.17 2.92
CA SER A 107 -0.01 -16.84 2.88
C SER A 107 0.30 -15.54 3.61
N TYR A 108 -0.51 -14.49 3.42
CA TYR A 108 -0.34 -13.22 4.14
C TYR A 108 -0.58 -13.35 5.64
N GLU A 109 -1.54 -14.16 6.07
CA GLU A 109 -1.76 -14.45 7.49
C GLU A 109 -0.49 -15.03 8.15
N GLN A 110 0.18 -15.98 7.48
CA GLN A 110 1.44 -16.53 7.95
C GLN A 110 2.56 -15.47 8.02
N ILE A 111 2.65 -14.62 6.99
CA ILE A 111 3.65 -13.54 6.95
C ILE A 111 3.43 -12.54 8.08
N ILE A 112 2.20 -12.13 8.37
CA ILE A 112 1.88 -11.19 9.46
C ILE A 112 2.36 -11.73 10.81
N HIS A 113 2.20 -13.02 11.05
CA HIS A 113 2.66 -13.65 12.28
C HIS A 113 4.19 -13.81 12.35
N ALA A 114 4.83 -14.07 11.22
CA ALA A 114 6.28 -14.22 11.13
C ALA A 114 7.02 -12.87 11.18
N TYR A 115 6.41 -11.80 10.66
CA TYR A 115 7.00 -10.47 10.53
C TYR A 115 6.12 -9.39 11.18
N PRO A 116 5.98 -9.38 12.51
CA PRO A 116 5.07 -8.46 13.22
C PRO A 116 5.45 -6.97 13.08
N ASN A 117 6.71 -6.69 12.77
CA ASN A 117 7.21 -5.33 12.54
C ASN A 117 6.98 -4.83 11.10
N GLY A 118 6.27 -5.60 10.29
CA GLY A 118 6.11 -5.36 8.87
C GLY A 118 7.31 -5.89 8.08
N GLY A 119 7.14 -6.04 6.78
CA GLY A 119 8.23 -6.57 5.98
C GLY A 119 7.94 -6.51 4.49
N GLY A 120 6.71 -6.69 4.10
CA GLY A 120 6.33 -6.78 2.71
C GLY A 120 7.14 -7.84 1.94
N ALA A 121 6.85 -7.99 0.67
CA ALA A 121 7.50 -9.02 -0.17
C ALA A 121 9.03 -8.83 -0.28
N TYR A 122 9.52 -7.58 -0.21
CA TYR A 122 10.96 -7.30 -0.28
C TYR A 122 11.73 -7.90 0.90
N ILE A 123 11.27 -7.64 2.14
CA ILE A 123 11.98 -8.12 3.34
C ILE A 123 11.89 -9.65 3.44
N VAL A 124 10.71 -10.21 3.20
CA VAL A 124 10.51 -11.66 3.17
C VAL A 124 11.44 -12.33 2.15
N ALA A 125 11.50 -11.79 0.94
CA ALA A 125 12.40 -12.31 -0.09
C ALA A 125 13.88 -12.15 0.29
N ARG A 126 14.27 -11.01 0.86
CA ARG A 126 15.65 -10.75 1.26
C ARG A 126 16.14 -11.71 2.34
N GLU A 127 15.33 -11.96 3.35
CA GLU A 127 15.69 -12.82 4.45
C GLU A 127 15.72 -14.31 4.07
N ASN A 128 14.82 -14.73 3.19
CA ASN A 128 14.68 -16.15 2.83
C ASN A 128 15.41 -16.55 1.55
N LEU A 129 15.52 -15.66 0.58
CA LEU A 129 16.05 -15.95 -0.77
C LEU A 129 17.31 -15.14 -1.12
N GLY A 130 17.62 -14.09 -0.33
CA GLY A 130 18.75 -13.23 -0.58
C GLY A 130 18.43 -11.93 -1.31
N GLU A 131 19.47 -11.16 -1.62
CA GLU A 131 19.34 -9.78 -2.11
C GLU A 131 18.77 -9.68 -3.54
N TRP A 132 19.23 -10.52 -4.46
CA TRP A 132 18.77 -10.48 -5.85
C TRP A 132 17.27 -10.79 -6.02
N PRO A 133 16.70 -11.86 -5.43
CA PRO A 133 15.26 -12.08 -5.45
C PRO A 133 14.47 -10.96 -4.77
N ALA A 134 15.01 -10.35 -3.73
CA ALA A 134 14.37 -9.22 -3.05
C ALA A 134 14.26 -7.99 -3.96
N LEU A 135 15.30 -7.67 -4.72
CA LEU A 135 15.28 -6.58 -5.70
C LEU A 135 14.27 -6.84 -6.82
N VAL A 136 14.18 -8.08 -7.30
CA VAL A 136 13.15 -8.46 -8.28
C VAL A 136 11.76 -8.30 -7.70
N ALA A 137 11.52 -8.74 -6.46
CA ALA A 137 10.23 -8.57 -5.79
C ALA A 137 9.88 -7.08 -5.61
N ALA A 138 10.85 -6.24 -5.22
CA ALA A 138 10.63 -4.80 -5.08
C ALA A 138 10.29 -4.13 -6.43
N ALA A 139 11.02 -4.47 -7.49
CA ALA A 139 10.77 -3.95 -8.83
C ALA A 139 9.39 -4.38 -9.34
N SER A 140 9.00 -5.64 -9.12
CA SER A 140 7.69 -6.16 -9.49
C SER A 140 6.56 -5.43 -8.77
N LEU A 141 6.71 -5.18 -7.46
CA LEU A 141 5.74 -4.41 -6.68
C LEU A 141 5.61 -2.96 -7.18
N LEU A 142 6.74 -2.34 -7.52
CA LEU A 142 6.71 -0.98 -8.06
C LEU A 142 5.95 -0.92 -9.39
N MET A 143 6.19 -1.88 -10.28
CA MET A 143 5.45 -2.01 -11.54
C MET A 143 3.96 -2.27 -11.30
N ASP A 144 3.63 -3.14 -10.35
CA ASP A 144 2.25 -3.45 -9.97
C ASP A 144 1.51 -2.19 -9.51
N TYR A 145 2.11 -1.38 -8.63
CA TYR A 145 1.50 -0.13 -8.18
C TYR A 145 1.26 0.86 -9.33
N VAL A 146 2.22 1.00 -10.25
CA VAL A 146 2.05 1.89 -11.41
C VAL A 146 0.90 1.39 -12.30
N LEU A 147 0.84 0.10 -12.58
CA LEU A 147 -0.22 -0.50 -13.38
C LEU A 147 -1.59 -0.41 -12.69
N THR A 148 -1.64 -0.63 -11.38
CA THR A 148 -2.87 -0.52 -10.58
C THR A 148 -3.44 0.89 -10.64
N VAL A 149 -2.62 1.93 -10.49
CA VAL A 149 -3.06 3.32 -10.62
C VAL A 149 -3.56 3.59 -12.04
N ALA A 150 -2.85 3.14 -13.07
CA ALA A 150 -3.24 3.35 -14.46
C ALA A 150 -4.58 2.68 -14.79
N VAL A 151 -4.75 1.41 -14.41
CA VAL A 151 -5.99 0.65 -14.67
C VAL A 151 -7.16 1.20 -13.86
N SER A 152 -6.97 1.48 -12.58
CA SER A 152 -8.01 2.03 -11.71
C SER A 152 -8.51 3.38 -12.21
N THR A 153 -7.59 4.27 -12.63
CA THR A 153 -7.94 5.57 -13.19
C THR A 153 -8.70 5.43 -14.52
N SER A 154 -8.19 4.60 -15.43
CA SER A 154 -8.84 4.36 -16.73
C SER A 154 -10.24 3.78 -16.58
N SER A 155 -10.41 2.79 -15.71
CA SER A 155 -11.70 2.17 -15.43
C SER A 155 -12.67 3.14 -14.76
N GLY A 156 -12.20 3.94 -13.79
CA GLY A 156 -13.00 4.99 -13.16
C GLY A 156 -13.49 6.04 -14.15
N VAL A 157 -12.63 6.49 -15.06
CA VAL A 157 -13.01 7.43 -16.13
C VAL A 157 -14.00 6.80 -17.10
N ALA A 158 -13.79 5.53 -17.48
CA ALA A 158 -14.72 4.82 -18.37
C ALA A 158 -16.13 4.71 -17.75
N GLN A 159 -16.22 4.43 -16.46
CA GLN A 159 -17.49 4.39 -15.72
C GLN A 159 -18.15 5.78 -15.66
N LEU A 160 -17.37 6.83 -15.39
CA LEU A 160 -17.86 8.21 -15.36
C LEU A 160 -18.42 8.63 -16.72
N VAL A 161 -17.70 8.34 -17.80
CA VAL A 161 -18.12 8.65 -19.18
C VAL A 161 -19.35 7.82 -19.57
N SER A 162 -19.44 6.58 -19.13
CA SER A 162 -20.64 5.75 -19.33
C SER A 162 -21.88 6.33 -18.64
N ALA A 163 -21.72 6.90 -17.45
CA ALA A 163 -22.80 7.56 -16.72
C ALA A 163 -23.16 8.93 -17.32
N VAL A 164 -22.16 9.64 -17.85
CA VAL A 164 -22.32 10.99 -18.41
C VAL A 164 -21.69 11.06 -19.82
N PRO A 165 -22.39 10.62 -20.89
CA PRO A 165 -21.84 10.50 -22.24
C PRO A 165 -21.28 11.80 -22.84
N VAL A 166 -21.70 12.97 -22.35
CA VAL A 166 -21.18 14.28 -22.76
C VAL A 166 -19.68 14.44 -22.46
N LEU A 167 -19.13 13.67 -21.49
CA LEU A 167 -17.73 13.68 -21.11
C LEU A 167 -16.82 12.81 -22.02
N LEU A 168 -17.40 12.06 -22.95
CA LEU A 168 -16.67 11.16 -23.83
C LEU A 168 -15.49 11.83 -24.57
N PRO A 169 -15.65 13.06 -25.14
CA PRO A 169 -14.53 13.73 -25.81
C PRO A 169 -13.39 14.16 -24.85
N PHE A 170 -13.66 14.23 -23.55
CA PHE A 170 -12.72 14.72 -22.53
C PHE A 170 -12.16 13.60 -21.65
N GLN A 171 -12.33 12.34 -22.02
CA GLN A 171 -11.91 11.18 -21.18
C GLN A 171 -10.41 11.17 -20.87
N ILE A 172 -9.56 11.61 -21.81
CA ILE A 172 -8.11 11.64 -21.64
C ILE A 172 -7.73 12.77 -20.67
N GLU A 173 -8.31 13.94 -20.82
CA GLU A 173 -8.07 15.09 -19.95
C GLU A 173 -8.50 14.78 -18.51
N ILE A 174 -9.65 14.14 -18.34
CA ILE A 174 -10.14 13.72 -17.04
C ILE A 174 -9.17 12.71 -16.41
N ALA A 175 -8.71 11.73 -17.18
CA ALA A 175 -7.73 10.75 -16.68
C ALA A 175 -6.43 11.42 -16.25
N LEU A 176 -5.90 12.36 -17.04
CA LEU A 176 -4.69 13.11 -16.71
C LEU A 176 -4.85 13.96 -15.45
N VAL A 177 -6.02 14.62 -15.30
CA VAL A 177 -6.30 15.39 -14.09
C VAL A 177 -6.38 14.47 -12.87
N MET A 178 -7.06 13.32 -12.97
CA MET A 178 -7.16 12.37 -11.86
C MET A 178 -5.79 11.83 -11.44
N VAL A 179 -4.95 11.41 -12.39
CA VAL A 179 -3.58 10.94 -12.09
C VAL A 179 -2.72 12.06 -11.50
N SER A 180 -2.93 13.32 -11.92
CA SER A 180 -2.17 14.47 -11.38
C SER A 180 -2.58 14.86 -9.96
N LEU A 181 -3.77 14.47 -9.51
CA LEU A 181 -4.28 14.74 -8.16
C LEU A 181 -3.89 13.66 -7.13
N ILE A 182 -3.48 12.48 -7.59
CA ILE A 182 -2.99 11.38 -6.75
C ILE A 182 -1.52 11.60 -6.39
#